data_33f7c3966d59fbe7e1bc166135f3e948
#
_entry.id   33f7c3966d59fbe7e1bc166135f3e948
#
_cell.length_a   1.000
_cell.length_b   1.000
_cell.length_c   1.000
_cell.angle_alpha   90.00
_cell.angle_beta   90.00
_cell.angle_gamma   90.00
#
_symmetry.space_group_name_H-M   'P 1'
#
loop_
_entity.id
_entity.type
_entity.pdbx_description
1 polymer ?
#
loop_
_entity_poly.entity_id
_entity_poly.type
_entity_poly.pdbx_seq_one_letter_code
_entity_poly.pdbx_strand_id
1 'polypeptide(L)'
;MLNKIRDYLDFAGLQYRNPDKAGAEREKMLAFRHKGQEARKAFTELANAFQVSHPEWQLQQTSQWMNQAQRLRPHFWVYLQRDGQVTEPMMAIRLYGSSSDFGVSLEVSFIERKKDEQTLGKQAKVLEIPTVEGIYYLVYSDGKSQRWDANEENRQILRNKLSNQEVRKVLVKTDVSFIENQSLEVILEKLEEAYERLLPYYQATRE
;
A
#
# COMPACT_ATOMS: atom_id res chain seq x y z
N MET A 1 -1.53 -16.28 -10.36
CA MET A 1 -1.09 -14.96 -9.86
C MET A 1 -0.74 -15.02 -8.37
N LEU A 2 -1.67 -15.32 -7.48
CA LEU A 2 -1.46 -15.28 -6.02
C LEU A 2 -0.31 -16.17 -5.51
N ASN A 3 -0.14 -17.38 -6.05
CA ASN A 3 0.94 -18.28 -5.65
C ASN A 3 2.33 -17.66 -5.83
N LYS A 4 2.54 -16.85 -6.88
CA LYS A 4 3.82 -16.16 -7.11
C LYS A 4 4.13 -15.15 -6.00
N ILE A 5 3.10 -14.46 -5.50
CA ILE A 5 3.23 -13.51 -4.39
C ILE A 5 3.47 -14.27 -3.08
N ARG A 6 2.68 -15.31 -2.81
CA ARG A 6 2.84 -16.18 -1.63
C ARG A 6 4.25 -16.73 -1.53
N ASP A 7 4.73 -17.36 -2.60
CA ASP A 7 6.06 -17.97 -2.66
C ASP A 7 7.20 -16.98 -2.44
N TYR A 8 6.99 -15.72 -2.81
CA TYR A 8 7.96 -14.66 -2.56
C TYR A 8 7.94 -14.19 -1.10
N LEU A 9 6.79 -14.13 -0.46
CA LEU A 9 6.67 -13.65 0.92
C LEU A 9 7.44 -14.51 1.93
N ASP A 10 7.68 -15.79 1.63
CA ASP A 10 8.56 -16.66 2.44
C ASP A 10 10.02 -16.17 2.50
N PHE A 11 10.44 -15.35 1.55
CA PHE A 11 11.79 -14.79 1.48
C PHE A 11 11.87 -13.34 1.95
N ALA A 12 10.76 -12.76 2.41
CA ALA A 12 10.72 -11.38 2.88
C ALA A 12 11.76 -11.12 3.98
N GLY A 13 12.48 -10.00 3.86
CA GLY A 13 13.52 -9.61 4.81
C GLY A 13 14.88 -10.25 4.60
N LEU A 14 15.01 -11.29 3.78
CA LEU A 14 16.29 -11.92 3.50
C LEU A 14 17.21 -10.99 2.69
N GLN A 15 18.52 -11.17 2.89
CA GLN A 15 19.54 -10.41 2.21
C GLN A 15 19.75 -10.96 0.80
N TYR A 16 19.65 -10.11 -0.21
CA TYR A 16 20.04 -10.38 -1.57
C TYR A 16 21.48 -9.93 -1.83
N ARG A 17 22.21 -10.67 -2.65
CA ARG A 17 23.51 -10.29 -3.21
C ARG A 17 23.49 -10.53 -4.71
N ASN A 18 24.28 -9.74 -5.45
CA ASN A 18 24.42 -10.03 -6.87
C ASN A 18 24.92 -11.47 -7.06
N PRO A 19 24.27 -12.32 -7.87
CA PRO A 19 24.65 -13.71 -8.09
C PRO A 19 26.12 -13.89 -8.51
N ASP A 20 26.66 -12.95 -9.30
CA ASP A 20 28.04 -13.01 -9.77
C ASP A 20 29.09 -12.78 -8.65
N LYS A 21 28.62 -12.25 -7.50
CA LYS A 21 29.42 -11.99 -6.30
C LYS A 21 29.05 -12.88 -5.12
N ALA A 22 28.12 -13.81 -5.31
CA ALA A 22 27.54 -14.60 -4.23
C ALA A 22 28.28 -15.94 -3.97
N GLY A 23 29.26 -16.31 -4.81
CA GLY A 23 30.01 -17.55 -4.64
C GLY A 23 29.10 -18.77 -4.57
N ALA A 24 29.22 -19.57 -3.50
CA ALA A 24 28.41 -20.78 -3.29
C ALA A 24 26.90 -20.49 -3.16
N GLU A 25 26.47 -19.26 -2.85
CA GLU A 25 25.07 -18.88 -2.77
C GLU A 25 24.47 -18.41 -4.11
N ARG A 26 25.21 -18.50 -5.21
CA ARG A 26 24.80 -18.00 -6.53
C ARG A 26 23.41 -18.47 -6.94
N GLU A 27 23.13 -19.75 -6.87
CA GLU A 27 21.83 -20.34 -7.26
C GLU A 27 20.69 -19.86 -6.36
N LYS A 28 20.93 -19.73 -5.07
CA LYS A 28 19.98 -19.15 -4.12
C LYS A 28 19.65 -17.69 -4.48
N MET A 29 20.65 -16.89 -4.84
CA MET A 29 20.44 -15.49 -5.23
C MET A 29 19.70 -15.37 -6.57
N LEU A 30 19.95 -16.27 -7.51
CA LEU A 30 19.15 -16.37 -8.75
C LEU A 30 17.69 -16.69 -8.47
N ALA A 31 17.43 -17.65 -7.56
CA ALA A 31 16.07 -18.00 -7.14
C ALA A 31 15.36 -16.80 -6.48
N PHE A 32 16.03 -16.07 -5.59
CA PHE A 32 15.50 -14.86 -4.97
C PHE A 32 15.11 -13.79 -6.00
N ARG A 33 16.02 -13.53 -6.95
CA ARG A 33 15.77 -12.58 -8.05
C ARG A 33 14.56 -13.00 -8.88
N HIS A 34 14.50 -14.26 -9.29
CA HIS A 34 13.40 -14.78 -10.09
C HIS A 34 12.07 -14.64 -9.35
N LYS A 35 11.95 -15.15 -8.12
CA LYS A 35 10.73 -15.06 -7.31
C LYS A 35 10.32 -13.61 -7.05
N GLY A 36 11.27 -12.73 -6.73
CA GLY A 36 10.98 -11.31 -6.52
C GLY A 36 10.45 -10.59 -7.76
N GLN A 37 11.01 -10.89 -8.92
CA GLN A 37 10.56 -10.34 -10.21
C GLN A 37 9.17 -10.86 -10.59
N GLU A 38 8.92 -12.17 -10.44
CA GLU A 38 7.62 -12.80 -10.73
C GLU A 38 6.51 -12.29 -9.81
N ALA A 39 6.79 -12.16 -8.51
CA ALA A 39 5.83 -11.62 -7.55
C ALA A 39 5.51 -10.15 -7.84
N ARG A 40 6.55 -9.33 -8.12
CA ARG A 40 6.35 -7.94 -8.52
C ARG A 40 5.53 -7.81 -9.80
N LYS A 41 5.79 -8.67 -10.79
CA LYS A 41 5.02 -8.72 -12.04
C LYS A 41 3.55 -9.06 -11.75
N ALA A 42 3.29 -10.10 -10.95
CA ALA A 42 1.94 -10.50 -10.58
C ALA A 42 1.18 -9.40 -9.83
N PHE A 43 1.85 -8.68 -8.91
CA PHE A 43 1.26 -7.54 -8.23
C PHE A 43 0.99 -6.36 -9.19
N THR A 44 1.87 -6.11 -10.15
CA THR A 44 1.67 -5.07 -11.17
C THR A 44 0.50 -5.41 -12.09
N GLU A 45 0.35 -6.69 -12.46
CA GLU A 45 -0.79 -7.18 -13.26
C GLU A 45 -2.12 -6.96 -12.55
N LEU A 46 -2.19 -7.22 -11.23
CA LEU A 46 -3.37 -6.90 -10.42
C LEU A 46 -3.70 -5.41 -10.44
N ALA A 47 -2.69 -4.56 -10.21
CA ALA A 47 -2.90 -3.11 -10.21
C ALA A 47 -3.33 -2.57 -11.58
N ASN A 48 -2.76 -3.10 -12.66
CA ASN A 48 -3.18 -2.74 -14.03
C ASN A 48 -4.61 -3.19 -14.31
N ALA A 49 -5.00 -4.39 -13.87
CA ALA A 49 -6.37 -4.88 -14.06
C ALA A 49 -7.39 -3.99 -13.33
N PHE A 50 -7.07 -3.55 -12.11
CA PHE A 50 -7.90 -2.58 -11.38
C PHE A 50 -7.97 -1.23 -12.10
N GLN A 51 -6.85 -0.72 -12.61
CA GLN A 51 -6.78 0.57 -13.31
C GLN A 51 -7.59 0.58 -14.62
N VAL A 52 -7.80 -0.57 -15.27
CA VAL A 52 -8.63 -0.66 -16.49
C VAL A 52 -10.06 -0.19 -16.25
N SER A 53 -10.63 -0.46 -15.07
CA SER A 53 -11.95 0.04 -14.66
C SER A 53 -11.95 1.50 -14.21
N HIS A 54 -10.77 2.07 -14.02
CA HIS A 54 -10.56 3.43 -13.51
C HIS A 54 -9.59 4.21 -14.40
N PRO A 55 -9.96 4.51 -15.66
CA PRO A 55 -9.06 5.17 -16.63
C PRO A 55 -8.63 6.58 -16.24
N GLU A 56 -9.33 7.21 -15.30
CA GLU A 56 -8.97 8.52 -14.72
C GLU A 56 -7.74 8.46 -13.82
N TRP A 57 -7.29 7.27 -13.39
CA TRP A 57 -6.11 7.08 -12.57
C TRP A 57 -4.91 6.66 -13.42
N GLN A 58 -3.76 7.24 -13.13
CA GLN A 58 -2.47 6.85 -13.68
C GLN A 58 -1.67 6.08 -12.65
N LEU A 59 -1.26 4.87 -12.99
CA LEU A 59 -0.39 4.08 -12.12
C LEU A 59 1.03 4.63 -12.15
N GLN A 60 1.57 4.91 -10.98
CA GLN A 60 3.00 5.14 -10.80
C GLN A 60 3.77 3.81 -10.89
N GLN A 61 5.08 3.88 -10.99
CA GLN A 61 5.90 2.67 -11.04
C GLN A 61 5.73 1.82 -9.77
N THR A 62 5.41 0.54 -9.92
CA THR A 62 5.41 -0.43 -8.82
C THR A 62 6.78 -0.45 -8.12
N SER A 63 6.77 -0.48 -6.81
CA SER A 63 7.98 -0.55 -6.00
C SER A 63 8.86 -1.75 -6.39
N GLN A 64 10.17 -1.61 -6.20
CA GLN A 64 11.10 -2.71 -6.47
C GLN A 64 10.91 -3.85 -5.45
N TRP A 65 11.24 -5.08 -5.83
CA TRP A 65 11.13 -6.27 -4.99
C TRP A 65 12.16 -6.31 -3.84
N MET A 66 13.21 -5.49 -3.90
CA MET A 66 14.17 -5.29 -2.82
C MET A 66 14.33 -3.80 -2.48
N ASN A 67 14.80 -3.50 -1.28
CA ASN A 67 15.11 -2.15 -0.83
C ASN A 67 16.55 -1.73 -1.22
N GLN A 68 16.95 -0.51 -0.86
CA GLN A 68 18.30 0.01 -1.13
C GLN A 68 19.41 -0.79 -0.41
N ALA A 69 19.09 -1.39 0.75
CA ALA A 69 19.99 -2.29 1.48
C ALA A 69 19.99 -3.72 0.90
N GLN A 70 19.40 -3.92 -0.28
CA GLN A 70 19.31 -5.22 -0.95
C GLN A 70 18.59 -6.30 -0.11
N ARG A 71 17.64 -5.89 0.76
CA ARG A 71 16.76 -6.82 1.46
C ARG A 71 15.45 -6.97 0.68
N LEU A 72 14.97 -8.21 0.58
CA LEU A 72 13.69 -8.51 -0.05
C LEU A 72 12.57 -7.83 0.72
N ARG A 73 11.72 -7.07 0.01
CA ARG A 73 10.63 -6.31 0.65
C ARG A 73 9.51 -7.23 1.09
N PRO A 74 8.95 -7.05 2.29
CA PRO A 74 7.77 -7.79 2.72
C PRO A 74 6.48 -7.34 2.00
N HIS A 75 6.53 -6.25 1.24
CA HIS A 75 5.36 -5.69 0.55
C HIS A 75 5.76 -4.91 -0.68
N PHE A 76 4.89 -4.93 -1.68
CA PHE A 76 4.90 -4.05 -2.84
C PHE A 76 3.86 -2.95 -2.66
N TRP A 77 4.03 -1.86 -3.40
CA TRP A 77 3.02 -0.82 -3.53
C TRP A 77 3.09 -0.16 -4.90
N VAL A 78 1.97 0.38 -5.30
CA VAL A 78 1.82 1.25 -6.46
C VAL A 78 0.89 2.39 -6.08
N TYR A 79 1.24 3.60 -6.47
CA TYR A 79 0.38 4.77 -6.30
C TYR A 79 -0.48 4.97 -7.53
N LEU A 80 -1.73 5.35 -7.29
CA LEU A 80 -2.70 5.75 -8.31
C LEU A 80 -2.81 7.27 -8.22
N GLN A 81 -2.29 7.95 -9.23
CA GLN A 81 -2.33 9.39 -9.36
C GLN A 81 -3.51 9.75 -10.26
N ARG A 82 -4.37 10.61 -9.78
CA ARG A 82 -5.37 11.30 -10.57
C ARG A 82 -4.92 12.74 -10.65
N ASP A 83 -5.28 13.50 -11.61
CA ASP A 83 -4.97 14.93 -11.75
C ASP A 83 -4.09 15.53 -10.64
N GLY A 84 -3.21 16.41 -10.94
CA GLY A 84 -2.43 17.08 -9.93
C GLY A 84 -1.00 16.60 -9.85
N GLN A 85 -0.34 17.06 -8.79
CA GLN A 85 1.09 16.87 -8.65
C GLN A 85 1.43 15.65 -7.80
N VAL A 86 2.62 15.11 -8.01
CA VAL A 86 3.14 13.98 -7.21
C VAL A 86 3.35 14.31 -5.72
N THR A 87 3.24 15.58 -5.37
CA THR A 87 3.29 16.07 -3.97
C THR A 87 1.97 15.88 -3.25
N GLU A 88 0.86 15.71 -3.97
CA GLU A 88 -0.47 15.65 -3.38
C GLU A 88 -0.83 14.24 -2.88
N PRO A 89 -1.81 14.15 -1.95
CA PRO A 89 -2.41 12.87 -1.59
C PRO A 89 -2.99 12.16 -2.81
N MET A 90 -2.89 10.83 -2.81
CA MET A 90 -3.36 9.95 -3.87
C MET A 90 -3.79 8.62 -3.27
N MET A 91 -4.43 7.77 -4.06
CA MET A 91 -4.66 6.41 -3.64
C MET A 91 -3.43 5.54 -3.87
N ALA A 92 -3.33 4.43 -3.15
CA ALA A 92 -2.30 3.43 -3.40
C ALA A 92 -2.83 2.03 -3.11
N ILE A 93 -2.39 1.06 -3.91
CA ILE A 93 -2.55 -0.37 -3.62
C ILE A 93 -1.25 -0.85 -2.98
N ARG A 94 -1.37 -1.55 -1.85
CA ARG A 94 -0.22 -2.05 -1.10
C ARG A 94 -0.41 -3.50 -0.68
N LEU A 95 0.55 -4.36 -1.02
CA LEU A 95 0.62 -5.72 -0.50
C LEU A 95 0.88 -5.70 1.01
N TYR A 96 0.19 -6.55 1.77
CA TYR A 96 0.42 -6.74 3.21
C TYR A 96 0.42 -8.23 3.58
N GLY A 97 0.87 -8.54 4.78
CA GLY A 97 0.80 -9.86 5.39
C GLY A 97 2.05 -10.72 5.18
N SER A 98 1.86 -12.02 5.34
CA SER A 98 2.86 -13.08 5.21
C SER A 98 2.36 -14.16 4.24
N SER A 99 3.18 -15.16 3.94
CA SER A 99 2.78 -16.26 3.03
C SER A 99 1.55 -17.05 3.52
N SER A 100 1.29 -17.07 4.83
CA SER A 100 0.12 -17.75 5.40
C SER A 100 -1.15 -16.91 5.42
N ASP A 101 -1.02 -15.58 5.46
CA ASP A 101 -2.14 -14.63 5.49
C ASP A 101 -1.69 -13.33 4.85
N PHE A 102 -2.16 -13.04 3.63
CA PHE A 102 -1.78 -11.87 2.86
C PHE A 102 -2.92 -11.36 2.00
N GLY A 103 -2.77 -10.13 1.55
CA GLY A 103 -3.72 -9.47 0.69
C GLY A 103 -3.18 -8.14 0.20
N VAL A 104 -4.06 -7.32 -0.32
CA VAL A 104 -3.75 -5.93 -0.65
C VAL A 104 -4.64 -5.00 0.14
N SER A 105 -4.08 -3.89 0.58
CA SER A 105 -4.87 -2.76 1.07
C SER A 105 -4.97 -1.70 -0.01
N LEU A 106 -6.14 -1.09 -0.14
CA LEU A 106 -6.30 0.22 -0.78
C LEU A 106 -6.16 1.28 0.32
N GLU A 107 -5.47 2.38 0.01
CA GLU A 107 -5.20 3.44 0.99
C GLU A 107 -5.26 4.83 0.37
N VAL A 108 -5.72 5.83 1.14
CA VAL A 108 -5.49 7.25 0.84
C VAL A 108 -4.19 7.64 1.51
N SER A 109 -3.20 7.99 0.69
CA SER A 109 -1.80 8.13 1.09
C SER A 109 -1.08 9.16 0.22
N PHE A 110 0.21 9.31 0.38
CA PHE A 110 1.05 10.17 -0.45
C PHE A 110 2.48 9.62 -0.58
N ILE A 111 3.21 10.09 -1.58
CA ILE A 111 4.61 9.70 -1.77
C ILE A 111 5.50 10.49 -0.80
N GLU A 112 5.93 9.85 0.27
CA GLU A 112 6.69 10.45 1.37
C GLU A 112 7.89 11.31 0.90
N ARG A 113 8.61 10.87 -0.12
CA ARG A 113 9.79 11.57 -0.66
C ARG A 113 9.45 12.75 -1.58
N LYS A 114 8.17 12.91 -1.91
CA LYS A 114 7.68 13.95 -2.83
C LYS A 114 6.80 14.98 -2.13
N LYS A 115 6.48 14.77 -0.85
CA LYS A 115 5.64 15.71 -0.09
C LYS A 115 6.24 17.11 -0.05
N ASP A 116 5.39 18.08 -0.08
CA ASP A 116 5.64 19.50 0.20
C ASP A 116 5.02 19.92 1.55
N GLU A 117 5.01 21.19 1.82
CA GLU A 117 4.48 21.76 3.08
C GLU A 117 2.96 21.53 3.22
N GLN A 118 2.23 21.47 2.11
CA GLN A 118 0.77 21.35 2.10
C GLN A 118 0.31 19.90 2.19
N THR A 119 1.13 18.94 1.78
CA THR A 119 0.76 17.51 1.65
C THR A 119 0.18 16.93 2.93
N LEU A 120 0.80 17.23 4.09
CA LEU A 120 0.34 16.70 5.38
C LEU A 120 -1.01 17.33 5.80
N GLY A 121 -1.18 18.63 5.55
CA GLY A 121 -2.45 19.31 5.79
C GLY A 121 -3.59 18.74 4.96
N LYS A 122 -3.36 18.55 3.66
CA LYS A 122 -4.32 17.89 2.76
C LYS A 122 -4.62 16.46 3.20
N GLN A 123 -3.60 15.68 3.56
CA GLN A 123 -3.77 14.32 4.05
C GLN A 123 -4.60 14.26 5.35
N ALA A 124 -4.46 15.24 6.23
CA ALA A 124 -5.21 15.29 7.49
C ALA A 124 -6.73 15.39 7.29
N LYS A 125 -7.17 15.93 6.15
CA LYS A 125 -8.60 16.07 5.82
C LYS A 125 -9.35 14.74 5.71
N VAL A 126 -8.65 13.60 5.61
CA VAL A 126 -9.28 12.27 5.72
C VAL A 126 -10.06 12.10 7.02
N LEU A 127 -9.68 12.83 8.09
CA LEU A 127 -10.39 12.82 9.37
C LEU A 127 -11.63 13.75 9.42
N GLU A 128 -11.89 14.53 8.38
CA GLU A 128 -13.12 15.33 8.27
C GLU A 128 -14.30 14.46 7.86
N ILE A 129 -14.04 13.34 7.18
CA ILE A 129 -15.06 12.39 6.72
C ILE A 129 -15.50 11.47 7.88
N PRO A 130 -16.79 11.28 8.10
CA PRO A 130 -17.30 10.30 9.07
C PRO A 130 -16.79 8.89 8.75
N THR A 131 -16.66 8.06 9.79
CA THR A 131 -16.18 6.69 9.63
C THR A 131 -17.24 5.80 8.98
N VAL A 132 -16.76 4.84 8.16
CA VAL A 132 -17.60 3.79 7.59
C VAL A 132 -17.05 2.42 7.97
N GLU A 133 -17.87 1.39 7.92
CA GLU A 133 -17.43 0.02 8.20
C GLU A 133 -16.37 -0.47 7.19
N GLY A 134 -15.45 -1.31 7.66
CA GLY A 134 -14.44 -1.95 6.82
C GLY A 134 -13.18 -1.12 6.55
N ILE A 135 -13.06 0.08 7.12
CA ILE A 135 -11.83 0.87 7.08
C ILE A 135 -11.10 0.86 8.41
N TYR A 136 -9.84 1.29 8.39
CA TYR A 136 -9.04 1.57 9.58
C TYR A 136 -8.09 2.74 9.35
N TYR A 137 -7.59 3.31 10.44
CA TYR A 137 -6.54 4.32 10.39
C TYR A 137 -5.16 3.70 10.58
N LEU A 138 -4.20 4.08 9.75
CA LEU A 138 -2.79 3.83 10.00
C LEU A 138 -2.13 5.14 10.48
N VAL A 139 -1.83 5.16 11.76
CA VAL A 139 -1.37 6.35 12.50
C VAL A 139 0.15 6.32 12.60
N TYR A 140 0.80 7.43 12.29
CA TYR A 140 2.26 7.59 12.39
C TYR A 140 2.61 8.58 13.49
N SER A 141 3.20 8.08 14.56
CA SER A 141 3.74 8.85 15.68
C SER A 141 5.07 8.25 16.13
N ASP A 142 6.00 9.07 16.60
CA ASP A 142 7.29 8.65 17.16
C ASP A 142 8.08 7.67 16.29
N GLY A 143 8.03 7.89 14.97
CA GLY A 143 8.72 7.03 13.98
C GLY A 143 8.11 5.66 13.77
N LYS A 144 6.95 5.36 14.36
CA LYS A 144 6.23 4.09 14.26
C LYS A 144 4.87 4.29 13.59
N SER A 145 4.38 3.22 13.00
CA SER A 145 3.01 3.14 12.50
C SER A 145 2.19 2.17 13.34
N GLN A 146 0.95 2.56 13.64
CA GLN A 146 0.01 1.74 14.42
C GLN A 146 -1.33 1.71 13.70
N ARG A 147 -1.98 0.55 13.70
CA ARG A 147 -3.36 0.38 13.23
C ARG A 147 -4.32 0.77 14.36
N TRP A 148 -5.27 1.63 14.03
CA TRP A 148 -6.36 2.04 14.91
C TRP A 148 -7.68 1.75 14.22
N ASP A 149 -8.65 1.26 14.99
CA ASP A 149 -10.00 1.06 14.46
C ASP A 149 -10.62 2.39 14.06
N ALA A 150 -11.26 2.42 12.89
CA ALA A 150 -11.96 3.59 12.43
C ALA A 150 -13.35 3.64 13.06
N ASN A 151 -13.45 4.35 14.16
CA ASN A 151 -14.69 4.73 14.81
C ASN A 151 -14.68 6.22 15.15
N GLU A 152 -15.82 6.76 15.53
CA GLU A 152 -15.97 8.20 15.74
C GLU A 152 -15.12 8.71 16.91
N GLU A 153 -14.97 7.92 17.97
CA GLU A 153 -14.12 8.24 19.12
C GLU A 153 -12.65 8.40 18.68
N ASN A 154 -12.10 7.39 18.00
CA ASN A 154 -10.74 7.42 17.49
C ASN A 154 -10.53 8.54 16.46
N ARG A 155 -11.53 8.82 15.63
CA ARG A 155 -11.49 9.93 14.68
C ARG A 155 -11.30 11.28 15.41
N GLN A 156 -12.06 11.55 16.46
CA GLN A 156 -11.94 12.78 17.25
C GLN A 156 -10.60 12.84 18.00
N ILE A 157 -10.16 11.74 18.60
CA ILE A 157 -8.85 11.67 19.26
C ILE A 157 -7.73 11.99 18.27
N LEU A 158 -7.77 11.41 17.06
CA LEU A 158 -6.74 11.63 16.04
C LEU A 158 -6.74 13.06 15.50
N ARG A 159 -7.91 13.72 15.37
CA ARG A 159 -8.00 15.15 15.03
C ARG A 159 -7.27 16.00 16.06
N ASN A 160 -7.53 15.76 17.35
CA ASN A 160 -6.86 16.49 18.43
C ASN A 160 -5.34 16.23 18.45
N LYS A 161 -4.93 14.96 18.28
CA LYS A 161 -3.51 14.59 18.25
C LYS A 161 -2.74 15.18 17.08
N LEU A 162 -3.36 15.28 15.88
CA LEU A 162 -2.78 15.97 14.73
C LEU A 162 -2.62 17.48 15.02
N SER A 163 -3.65 18.13 15.58
CA SER A 163 -3.61 19.55 15.92
C SER A 163 -2.52 19.86 16.96
N ASN A 164 -2.29 18.94 17.90
CA ASN A 164 -1.27 19.07 18.93
C ASN A 164 0.13 18.58 18.47
N GLN A 165 0.27 18.13 17.20
CA GLN A 165 1.50 17.58 16.63
C GLN A 165 2.01 16.30 17.33
N GLU A 166 1.16 15.61 18.08
CA GLU A 166 1.45 14.30 18.69
C GLU A 166 1.43 13.16 17.66
N VAL A 167 0.68 13.34 16.58
CA VAL A 167 0.60 12.44 15.43
C VAL A 167 1.07 13.21 14.20
N ARG A 168 1.97 12.61 13.44
CA ARG A 168 2.51 13.24 12.24
C ARG A 168 1.57 13.14 11.04
N LYS A 169 0.94 11.98 10.85
CA LYS A 169 0.01 11.71 9.76
C LYS A 169 -0.90 10.55 10.06
N VAL A 170 -2.06 10.55 9.41
CA VAL A 170 -3.03 9.47 9.41
C VAL A 170 -3.32 9.07 7.97
N LEU A 171 -3.24 7.77 7.66
CA LEU A 171 -3.75 7.19 6.42
C LEU A 171 -5.06 6.49 6.70
N VAL A 172 -5.98 6.51 5.75
CA VAL A 172 -7.20 5.70 5.78
C VAL A 172 -7.02 4.52 4.85
N LYS A 173 -7.33 3.31 5.33
CA LYS A 173 -7.07 2.07 4.63
C LYS A 173 -8.24 1.10 4.76
N THR A 174 -8.35 0.22 3.76
CA THR A 174 -9.19 -0.96 3.80
C THR A 174 -8.42 -2.14 3.22
N ASP A 175 -8.62 -3.33 3.77
CA ASP A 175 -7.91 -4.54 3.39
C ASP A 175 -8.78 -5.44 2.53
N VAL A 176 -8.19 -6.01 1.49
CA VAL A 176 -8.74 -7.07 0.65
C VAL A 176 -7.88 -8.30 0.84
N SER A 177 -8.33 -9.22 1.69
CA SER A 177 -7.62 -10.48 1.96
C SER A 177 -7.70 -11.43 0.76
N PHE A 178 -6.61 -12.13 0.49
CA PHE A 178 -6.55 -13.15 -0.54
C PHE A 178 -6.84 -14.52 0.07
N ILE A 179 -7.84 -15.21 -0.51
CA ILE A 179 -8.22 -16.56 -0.15
C ILE A 179 -7.65 -17.51 -1.21
N GLU A 180 -7.29 -18.71 -0.79
CA GLU A 180 -6.77 -19.72 -1.71
C GLU A 180 -7.77 -20.01 -2.85
N ASN A 181 -7.25 -20.14 -4.07
CA ASN A 181 -8.03 -20.36 -5.30
C ASN A 181 -9.04 -19.26 -5.67
N GLN A 182 -8.91 -18.06 -5.09
CA GLN A 182 -9.73 -16.93 -5.47
C GLN A 182 -9.37 -16.44 -6.88
N SER A 183 -10.40 -16.19 -7.71
CA SER A 183 -10.19 -15.63 -9.04
C SER A 183 -9.80 -14.17 -9.01
N LEU A 184 -9.21 -13.67 -10.10
CA LEU A 184 -8.86 -12.27 -10.24
C LEU A 184 -10.11 -11.38 -10.20
N GLU A 185 -11.20 -11.81 -10.82
CA GLU A 185 -12.48 -11.09 -10.87
C GLU A 185 -13.01 -10.81 -9.46
N VAL A 186 -13.03 -11.83 -8.58
CA VAL A 186 -13.49 -11.67 -7.18
C VAL A 186 -12.58 -10.72 -6.39
N ILE A 187 -11.28 -10.72 -6.68
CA ILE A 187 -10.35 -9.76 -6.04
C ILE A 187 -10.64 -8.33 -6.53
N LEU A 188 -10.90 -8.17 -7.83
CA LEU A 188 -11.22 -6.86 -8.41
C LEU A 188 -12.56 -6.32 -7.88
N GLU A 189 -13.59 -7.16 -7.72
CA GLU A 189 -14.85 -6.78 -7.09
C GLU A 189 -14.65 -6.26 -5.66
N LYS A 190 -13.84 -6.95 -4.86
CA LYS A 190 -13.50 -6.48 -3.50
C LYS A 190 -12.66 -5.20 -3.49
N LEU A 191 -11.77 -5.02 -4.47
CA LEU A 191 -11.01 -3.79 -4.62
C LEU A 191 -11.93 -2.62 -5.02
N GLU A 192 -12.96 -2.88 -5.83
CA GLU A 192 -13.97 -1.90 -6.18
C GLU A 192 -14.77 -1.43 -4.96
N GLU A 193 -15.25 -2.37 -4.14
CA GLU A 193 -15.90 -2.03 -2.86
C GLU A 193 -14.98 -1.22 -1.94
N ALA A 194 -13.68 -1.57 -1.90
CA ALA A 194 -12.68 -0.84 -1.15
C ALA A 194 -12.48 0.58 -1.69
N TYR A 195 -12.49 0.73 -3.01
CA TYR A 195 -12.37 2.01 -3.69
C TYR A 195 -13.56 2.94 -3.37
N GLU A 196 -14.77 2.44 -3.51
CA GLU A 196 -15.98 3.21 -3.19
C GLU A 196 -15.98 3.71 -1.74
N ARG A 197 -15.55 2.87 -0.78
CA ARG A 197 -15.42 3.26 0.64
C ARG A 197 -14.39 4.37 0.86
N LEU A 198 -13.28 4.37 0.12
CA LEU A 198 -12.19 5.32 0.30
C LEU A 198 -12.31 6.58 -0.55
N LEU A 199 -13.14 6.57 -1.59
CA LEU A 199 -13.29 7.69 -2.50
C LEU A 199 -13.66 9.01 -1.79
N PRO A 200 -14.59 9.06 -0.82
CA PRO A 200 -14.90 10.29 -0.08
C PRO A 200 -13.70 10.84 0.68
N TYR A 201 -12.88 9.97 1.28
CA TYR A 201 -11.67 10.37 2.01
C TYR A 201 -10.60 10.95 1.08
N TYR A 202 -10.45 10.37 -0.11
CA TYR A 202 -9.57 10.92 -1.14
C TYR A 202 -10.06 12.29 -1.62
N GLN A 203 -11.36 12.42 -1.90
CA GLN A 203 -11.96 13.68 -2.35
C GLN A 203 -11.72 14.81 -1.34
N ALA A 204 -11.89 14.55 -0.05
CA ALA A 204 -11.61 15.53 1.00
C ALA A 204 -10.17 16.05 0.98
N THR A 205 -9.19 15.22 0.58
CA THR A 205 -7.80 15.66 0.46
C THR A 205 -7.55 16.59 -0.74
N ARG A 206 -8.54 16.74 -1.64
CA ARG A 206 -8.43 17.55 -2.87
C ARG A 206 -9.01 18.96 -2.71
N GLU A 207 -9.80 19.18 -1.69
CA GLU A 207 -10.38 20.47 -1.33
C GLU A 207 -9.39 21.35 -0.56
#